data_60340ff78e42ed755edf0d101e87022f
#
_entry.id   60340ff78e42ed755edf0d101e87022f
#
_cell.length_a   1.000
_cell.length_b   1.000
_cell.length_c   1.000
_cell.angle_alpha   90.00
_cell.angle_beta   90.00
_cell.angle_gamma   90.00
#
_symmetry.space_group_name_H-M   'P 1'
#
loop_
_entity.id
_entity.type
_entity.pdbx_description
1 polymer ?
#
loop_
_entity_poly.entity_id
_entity_poly.type
_entity_poly.pdbx_seq_one_letter_code
_entity_poly.pdbx_strand_id
1 'polypeptide(L)'
;MPEPLDLDFVGDDALSGFRLHRLEVYNWGTFDGRVWALTPAGRNALLTGDIGSGKSTLVDAVTTLLVPAQRVAYNKAAGADARERTLRSYVLGFFKSERQETTGATKPVALREANAYSVIL
;
A
#
# COMPACT_ATOMS: atom_id res chain seq x y z
N MET A 1 -47.90 -2.89 -0.96
CA MET A 1 -46.98 -3.79 -1.67
C MET A 1 -45.60 -3.20 -1.61
N PRO A 2 -44.62 -3.93 -1.06
CA PRO A 2 -43.24 -3.48 -1.19
C PRO A 2 -42.90 -3.47 -2.69
N GLU A 3 -42.24 -2.42 -3.13
CA GLU A 3 -41.70 -2.38 -4.48
C GLU A 3 -40.77 -3.57 -4.71
N PRO A 4 -40.83 -4.23 -5.89
CA PRO A 4 -39.86 -5.28 -6.17
C PRO A 4 -38.47 -4.66 -6.07
N LEU A 5 -37.57 -5.37 -5.40
CA LEU A 5 -36.15 -5.06 -5.46
C LEU A 5 -35.76 -4.97 -6.94
N ASP A 6 -35.63 -3.76 -7.42
CA ASP A 6 -35.07 -3.51 -8.73
C ASP A 6 -33.59 -3.88 -8.68
N LEU A 7 -33.35 -5.18 -8.84
CA LEU A 7 -32.00 -5.66 -9.07
C LEU A 7 -31.64 -5.21 -10.48
N ASP A 8 -31.03 -4.05 -10.56
CA ASP A 8 -30.51 -3.53 -11.81
C ASP A 8 -29.38 -4.43 -12.32
N PHE A 9 -29.77 -5.48 -13.04
CA PHE A 9 -28.80 -6.37 -13.71
C PHE A 9 -28.20 -5.73 -14.98
N VAL A 10 -28.70 -4.56 -15.36
CA VAL A 10 -28.21 -3.76 -16.49
C VAL A 10 -27.40 -2.56 -15.96
N GLY A 11 -26.69 -2.76 -14.85
CA GLY A 11 -25.82 -1.75 -14.29
C GLY A 11 -24.81 -1.26 -15.32
N ASP A 12 -24.36 -0.04 -15.14
CA ASP A 12 -23.30 0.56 -15.93
C ASP A 12 -22.10 -0.43 -16.01
N ASP A 13 -21.87 -1.05 -17.17
CA ASP A 13 -20.79 -1.99 -17.39
C ASP A 13 -19.43 -1.42 -16.97
N ALA A 14 -19.28 -0.08 -16.99
CA ALA A 14 -18.10 0.61 -16.50
C ALA A 14 -17.87 0.43 -14.99
N LEU A 15 -18.91 0.10 -14.22
CA LEU A 15 -18.84 -0.11 -12.77
C LEU A 15 -19.05 -1.57 -12.37
N SER A 16 -19.10 -2.50 -13.33
CA SER A 16 -19.25 -3.93 -13.04
C SER A 16 -17.99 -4.52 -12.42
N GLY A 17 -18.17 -5.60 -11.65
CA GLY A 17 -17.06 -6.32 -10.99
C GLY A 17 -16.59 -5.67 -9.69
N PHE A 18 -15.54 -6.24 -9.12
CA PHE A 18 -14.90 -5.70 -7.92
C PHE A 18 -14.04 -4.49 -8.27
N ARG A 19 -14.27 -3.41 -7.57
CA ARG A 19 -13.55 -2.15 -7.78
C ARG A 19 -13.11 -1.57 -6.45
N LEU A 20 -11.97 -0.89 -6.47
CA LEU A 20 -11.48 -0.21 -5.29
C LEU A 20 -12.39 0.98 -4.96
N HIS A 21 -13.06 0.90 -3.82
CA HIS A 21 -13.89 1.98 -3.31
C HIS A 21 -13.07 2.94 -2.45
N ARG A 22 -12.32 2.40 -1.49
CA ARG A 22 -11.51 3.17 -0.54
C ARG A 22 -10.32 2.34 -0.11
N LEU A 23 -9.18 3.00 0.07
CA LEU A 23 -7.98 2.45 0.68
C LEU A 23 -7.59 3.32 1.86
N GLU A 24 -7.35 2.72 3.00
CA GLU A 24 -6.79 3.39 4.17
C GLU A 24 -5.53 2.69 4.63
N VAL A 25 -4.50 3.47 4.97
CA VAL A 25 -3.24 2.95 5.51
C VAL A 25 -2.87 3.69 6.79
N TYR A 26 -2.39 2.93 7.77
CA TYR A 26 -1.87 3.44 9.03
C TYR A 26 -0.53 2.75 9.33
N ASN A 27 0.51 3.50 9.60
CA ASN A 27 1.85 2.98 9.85
C ASN A 27 2.33 2.03 8.73
N TRP A 28 2.23 2.49 7.49
CA TRP A 28 2.63 1.73 6.32
C TRP A 28 3.71 2.50 5.54
N GLY A 29 4.91 1.91 5.41
CA GLY A 29 6.04 2.60 4.80
C GLY A 29 6.36 3.89 5.55
N THR A 30 6.47 4.99 4.83
CA THR A 30 6.71 6.32 5.42
C THR A 30 5.44 7.05 5.84
N PHE A 31 4.27 6.45 5.62
CA PHE A 31 3.01 6.93 6.18
C PHE A 31 2.94 6.56 7.65
N ASP A 32 3.13 7.52 8.54
CA ASP A 32 3.37 7.28 9.96
C ASP A 32 2.44 8.08 10.85
N GLY A 33 1.93 7.44 11.92
CA GLY A 33 1.24 8.08 13.03
C GLY A 33 -0.18 8.58 12.78
N ARG A 34 -0.72 8.45 11.57
CA ARG A 34 -2.11 8.81 11.23
C ARG A 34 -2.63 7.96 10.08
N VAL A 35 -3.92 8.04 9.81
CA VAL A 35 -4.55 7.38 8.68
C VAL A 35 -4.44 8.25 7.43
N TRP A 36 -3.95 7.69 6.35
CA TRP A 36 -4.07 8.25 4.99
C TRP A 36 -5.09 7.46 4.20
N ALA A 37 -5.88 8.14 3.42
CA ALA A 37 -6.96 7.52 2.67
C ALA A 37 -6.97 7.96 1.20
N LEU A 38 -7.29 7.01 0.33
CA LEU A 38 -7.67 7.23 -1.07
C LEU A 38 -9.11 6.78 -1.25
N THR A 39 -9.89 7.52 -2.01
CA THR A 39 -11.29 7.17 -2.26
C THR A 39 -11.61 7.24 -3.75
N PRO A 40 -11.23 6.20 -4.53
CA PRO A 40 -11.56 6.13 -5.95
C PRO A 40 -13.06 5.95 -6.22
N ALA A 41 -13.82 5.48 -5.23
CA ALA A 41 -15.25 5.25 -5.32
C ALA A 41 -15.66 4.32 -6.48
N GLY A 42 -14.86 3.29 -6.74
CA GLY A 42 -15.09 2.34 -7.83
C GLY A 42 -14.79 2.87 -9.23
N ARG A 43 -14.27 4.08 -9.35
CA ARG A 43 -13.94 4.73 -10.61
C ARG A 43 -12.46 4.63 -10.92
N ASN A 44 -12.08 4.98 -12.14
CA ASN A 44 -10.68 5.12 -12.50
C ASN A 44 -10.07 6.31 -11.76
N ALA A 45 -8.84 6.14 -11.29
CA ALA A 45 -8.11 7.17 -10.59
C ALA A 45 -6.66 7.21 -11.07
N LEU A 46 -6.07 8.40 -11.08
CA LEU A 46 -4.67 8.60 -11.39
C LEU A 46 -3.94 9.06 -10.13
N LEU A 47 -2.97 8.27 -9.69
CA LEU A 47 -2.13 8.60 -8.54
C LEU A 47 -0.85 9.28 -9.02
N THR A 48 -0.70 10.55 -8.71
CA THR A 48 0.44 11.37 -9.14
C THR A 48 1.20 11.92 -7.93
N GLY A 49 2.42 12.31 -8.16
CA GLY A 49 3.28 12.93 -7.16
C GLY A 49 4.75 12.78 -7.55
N ASP A 50 5.62 13.46 -6.84
CA ASP A 50 7.05 13.40 -7.03
C ASP A 50 7.63 12.03 -6.65
N ILE A 51 8.83 11.75 -7.11
CA ILE A 51 9.59 10.56 -6.69
C ILE A 51 9.73 10.59 -5.16
N GLY A 52 9.40 9.48 -4.51
CA GLY A 52 9.45 9.37 -3.06
C GLY A 52 8.21 9.88 -2.32
N SER A 53 7.15 10.28 -3.03
CA SER A 53 5.89 10.73 -2.40
C SER A 53 5.02 9.62 -1.82
N GLY A 54 5.37 8.34 -2.08
CA GLY A 54 4.65 7.19 -1.55
C GLY A 54 3.66 6.52 -2.51
N LYS A 55 3.69 6.86 -3.81
CA LYS A 55 2.80 6.25 -4.81
C LYS A 55 2.91 4.72 -4.85
N SER A 56 4.12 4.21 -5.01
CA SER A 56 4.37 2.76 -5.04
C SER A 56 4.08 2.10 -3.70
N THR A 57 4.27 2.80 -2.60
CA THR A 57 3.96 2.33 -1.24
C THR A 57 2.47 2.07 -1.08
N LEU A 58 1.61 2.92 -1.64
CA LEU A 58 0.16 2.74 -1.62
C LEU A 58 -0.28 1.60 -2.54
N VAL A 59 0.32 1.46 -3.71
CA VAL A 59 0.06 0.32 -4.62
C VAL A 59 0.46 -0.99 -3.95
N ASP A 60 1.59 -1.02 -3.28
CA ASP A 60 2.05 -2.21 -2.55
C ASP A 60 1.15 -2.56 -1.36
N ALA A 61 0.49 -1.58 -0.74
CA ALA A 61 -0.53 -1.83 0.27
C ALA A 61 -1.72 -2.61 -0.31
N VAL A 62 -2.23 -2.20 -1.46
CA VAL A 62 -3.31 -2.93 -2.17
C VAL A 62 -2.85 -4.35 -2.52
N THR A 63 -1.64 -4.50 -3.04
CA THR A 63 -1.06 -5.80 -3.38
C THR A 63 -0.99 -6.71 -2.14
N THR A 64 -0.59 -6.18 -1.00
CA THR A 64 -0.51 -6.94 0.26
C THR A 64 -1.86 -7.50 0.68
N LEU A 65 -2.95 -6.76 0.47
CA LEU A 65 -4.31 -7.23 0.78
C LEU A 65 -4.83 -8.27 -0.20
N LEU A 66 -4.53 -8.12 -1.48
CA LEU A 66 -5.17 -8.88 -2.54
C LEU A 66 -4.39 -10.13 -2.98
N VAL A 67 -3.10 -10.19 -2.70
CA VAL A 67 -2.23 -11.28 -3.15
C VAL A 67 -1.80 -12.13 -1.96
N PRO A 68 -1.86 -13.47 -2.06
CA PRO A 68 -1.37 -14.35 -1.01
C PRO A 68 0.10 -14.07 -0.66
N ALA A 69 0.45 -14.13 0.62
CA ALA A 69 1.77 -13.75 1.13
C ALA A 69 2.94 -14.46 0.41
N GLN A 70 2.75 -15.69 -0.02
CA GLN A 70 3.77 -16.47 -0.74
C GLN A 70 4.01 -15.98 -2.18
N ARG A 71 3.11 -15.20 -2.73
CA ARG A 71 3.14 -14.71 -4.12
C ARG A 71 3.31 -13.22 -4.24
N VAL A 72 3.39 -12.50 -3.12
CA VAL A 72 3.54 -11.05 -3.13
C VAL A 72 4.87 -10.68 -3.79
N ALA A 73 4.79 -9.84 -4.82
CA ALA A 73 5.93 -9.17 -5.41
C ALA A 73 5.67 -7.67 -5.37
N TYR A 74 6.47 -6.94 -4.60
CA TYR A 74 6.33 -5.50 -4.51
C TYR A 74 6.90 -4.79 -5.73
N ASN A 75 6.39 -3.59 -5.98
CA ASN A 75 6.70 -2.82 -7.16
C ASN A 75 8.20 -2.50 -7.26
N LYS A 76 8.84 -2.98 -8.33
CA LYS A 76 10.25 -2.76 -8.63
C LYS A 76 10.48 -1.56 -9.56
N ALA A 77 9.41 -0.93 -10.02
CA ALA A 77 9.48 0.08 -11.09
C ALA A 77 10.24 1.37 -10.69
N ALA A 78 10.53 1.58 -9.42
CA ALA A 78 11.27 2.75 -8.94
C ALA A 78 12.79 2.50 -8.80
N GLY A 79 13.33 1.43 -9.41
CA GLY A 79 14.76 1.11 -9.33
C GLY A 79 15.22 0.58 -7.99
N ALA A 80 14.31 0.35 -7.05
CA ALA A 80 14.63 -0.31 -5.79
C ALA A 80 14.92 -1.80 -6.02
N ASP A 81 15.97 -2.30 -5.40
CA ASP A 81 16.24 -3.74 -5.36
C ASP A 81 15.04 -4.45 -4.72
N ALA A 82 14.69 -5.63 -5.21
CA ALA A 82 13.63 -6.47 -4.64
C ALA A 82 13.80 -6.75 -3.15
N ARG A 83 15.02 -6.64 -2.64
CA ARG A 83 15.36 -6.80 -1.22
C ARG A 83 14.95 -5.61 -0.36
N GLU A 84 14.80 -4.42 -0.95
CA GLU A 84 14.47 -3.19 -0.22
C GLU A 84 12.98 -3.06 0.06
N ARG A 85 12.14 -3.73 -0.74
CA ARG A 85 10.69 -3.69 -0.62
C ARG A 85 10.14 -5.03 -0.15
N THR A 86 9.95 -5.14 1.14
CA THR A 86 9.39 -6.32 1.80
C THR A 86 8.27 -5.89 2.72
N LEU A 87 7.43 -6.84 3.13
CA LEU A 87 6.41 -6.57 4.14
C LEU A 87 7.02 -5.97 5.41
N ARG A 88 8.15 -6.52 5.85
CA ARG A 88 8.88 -6.02 7.03
C ARG A 88 9.31 -4.56 6.84
N SER A 89 9.84 -4.21 5.67
CA SER A 89 10.29 -2.84 5.39
C SER A 89 9.13 -1.84 5.44
N TYR A 90 7.95 -2.23 4.98
CA TYR A 90 6.76 -1.38 5.05
C TYR A 90 6.20 -1.27 6.47
N VAL A 91 6.11 -2.38 7.18
CA VAL A 91 5.58 -2.38 8.57
C VAL A 91 6.48 -1.59 9.50
N LEU A 92 7.78 -1.69 9.38
CA LEU A 92 8.73 -0.93 10.19
C LEU A 92 9.01 0.48 9.66
N GLY A 93 8.67 0.75 8.39
CA GLY A 93 8.88 2.05 7.78
C GLY A 93 10.36 2.36 7.52
N PHE A 94 11.05 1.46 6.83
CA PHE A 94 12.44 1.71 6.41
C PHE A 94 12.47 2.87 5.42
N PHE A 95 13.30 3.87 5.67
CA PHE A 95 13.35 5.08 4.85
C PHE A 95 14.75 5.48 4.40
N LYS A 96 15.79 4.95 5.03
CA LYS A 96 17.19 5.14 4.63
C LYS A 96 18.04 3.97 5.12
N SER A 97 19.26 3.91 4.63
CA SER A 97 20.28 2.97 5.10
C SER A 97 21.45 3.73 5.70
N GLU A 98 21.92 3.30 6.84
CA GLU A 98 23.11 3.86 7.49
C GLU A 98 24.24 2.81 7.48
N ARG A 99 25.45 3.27 7.14
CA ARG A 99 26.64 2.44 7.20
C ARG A 99 27.11 2.36 8.65
N GLN A 100 27.26 1.16 9.15
CA GLN A 100 27.83 0.94 10.48
C GLN A 100 29.34 1.14 10.43
N GLU A 101 29.87 2.02 11.28
CA GLU A 101 31.31 2.32 11.35
C GLU A 101 32.15 1.10 11.79
N THR A 102 31.56 0.23 12.60
CA THR A 102 32.25 -0.92 13.18
C THR A 102 32.36 -2.13 12.27
N THR A 103 31.39 -2.34 11.37
CA THR A 103 31.33 -3.54 10.51
C THR A 103 31.39 -3.23 9.03
N GLY A 104 31.22 -1.95 8.63
CA GLY A 104 31.09 -1.56 7.24
C GLY A 104 29.79 -2.01 6.59
N ALA A 105 28.92 -2.75 7.29
CA ALA A 105 27.65 -3.22 6.81
C ALA A 105 26.62 -2.10 6.78
N THR A 106 25.71 -2.15 5.80
CA THR A 106 24.59 -1.21 5.69
C THR A 106 23.42 -1.72 6.52
N LYS A 107 22.91 -0.89 7.43
CA LYS A 107 21.72 -1.19 8.23
C LYS A 107 20.58 -0.27 7.87
N PRO A 108 19.37 -0.80 7.60
CA PRO A 108 18.21 0.04 7.36
C PRO A 108 17.78 0.77 8.64
N VAL A 109 17.30 2.01 8.48
CA VAL A 109 16.74 2.81 9.56
C VAL A 109 15.23 2.80 9.44
N ALA A 110 14.56 2.42 10.54
CA ALA A 110 13.12 2.30 10.62
C ALA A 110 12.49 3.47 11.38
N LEU A 111 11.28 3.86 10.96
CA LEU A 111 10.46 4.84 11.68
C LEU A 111 9.83 4.26 12.94
N ARG A 112 9.56 2.95 12.95
CA ARG A 112 8.80 2.28 14.00
C ARG A 112 9.60 1.12 14.60
N GLU A 113 9.28 0.82 15.84
CA GLU A 113 9.80 -0.36 16.53
C GLU A 113 8.93 -1.60 16.27
N ALA A 114 9.43 -2.76 16.61
CA ALA A 114 8.75 -4.04 16.36
C ALA A 114 7.42 -4.20 17.12
N ASN A 115 7.16 -3.39 18.13
CA ASN A 115 5.91 -3.40 18.89
C ASN A 115 4.82 -2.49 18.31
N ALA A 116 5.12 -1.74 17.26
CA ALA A 116 4.13 -0.96 16.55
C ALA A 116 3.31 -1.85 15.62
N TYR A 117 2.09 -1.42 15.30
CA TYR A 117 1.23 -2.13 14.37
C TYR A 117 0.94 -1.29 13.12
N SER A 118 0.59 -1.96 12.06
CA SER A 118 0.15 -1.36 10.80
C SER A 118 -1.24 -1.85 10.44
N VAL A 119 -2.02 -1.00 9.78
CA VAL A 119 -3.36 -1.34 9.33
C VAL A 119 -3.51 -0.94 7.86
N ILE A 120 -4.09 -1.83 7.07
CA ILE A 120 -4.50 -1.58 5.68
C ILE A 120 -5.97 -2.02 5.55
N LEU A 121 -6.81 -1.13 5.10
CA LEU A 121 -8.24 -1.36 4.88
C LEU A 121 -8.67 -1.00 3.47
#